data_d768de19ec45a51ef7af31ea9ea6b1ff
#
_entry.id   d768de19ec45a51ef7af31ea9ea6b1ff
#
_cell.length_a   1.000
_cell.length_b   1.000
_cell.length_c   1.000
_cell.angle_alpha   90.00
_cell.angle_beta   90.00
_cell.angle_gamma   90.00
#
_symmetry.space_group_name_H-M   'P 1'
#
loop_
_entity.id
_entity.type
_entity.pdbx_description
1 polymer ?
#
loop_
_entity_poly.entity_id
_entity_poly.type
_entity_poly.pdbx_seq_one_letter_code
_entity_poly.pdbx_strand_id
1 'polypeptide(L)'
;YNSLYTYNGNATTTTNTMPNNGLIWEKTLQFNAGIDLGLLDNRITLALDYYNKETRDLLFDVSLPNTTGYNSVSTNLGRVRFYGTELSLSSVNIDRKGFSWRTDFTYSYNMNRVLELPDNGNPRNRINGISVGDGSQFGGIAEGERMGRIFGYVAERIIETQEEADAARYDTQSRGYRRSDRRQ
;
A
#
# COMPACT_ATOMS: atom_id res chain seq x y z
N TYR A 1 -6.99 -24.79 -2.51
CA TYR A 1 -5.97 -25.67 -1.93
C TYR A 1 -6.62 -26.58 -0.91
N ASN A 2 -6.41 -27.89 -1.04
CA ASN A 2 -6.89 -28.88 -0.08
C ASN A 2 -5.79 -29.14 0.94
N SER A 3 -6.08 -28.99 2.23
CA SER A 3 -5.18 -29.41 3.29
C SER A 3 -5.51 -30.82 3.73
N LEU A 4 -4.47 -31.67 3.86
CA LEU A 4 -4.60 -33.03 4.37
C LEU A 4 -4.63 -32.97 5.90
N TYR A 5 -5.70 -33.48 6.48
CA TYR A 5 -5.83 -33.71 7.94
C TYR A 5 -6.05 -35.17 8.22
N THR A 6 -5.65 -35.61 9.41
CA THR A 6 -5.99 -36.96 9.91
C THR A 6 -7.13 -36.85 10.93
N TYR A 7 -8.25 -37.49 10.63
CA TYR A 7 -9.33 -37.67 11.56
C TYR A 7 -9.52 -39.16 11.84
N ASN A 8 -9.43 -39.54 13.11
CA ASN A 8 -9.54 -40.93 13.55
C ASN A 8 -8.65 -41.92 12.77
N GLY A 9 -7.40 -41.50 12.48
CA GLY A 9 -6.40 -42.30 11.75
C GLY A 9 -6.60 -42.37 10.23
N ASN A 10 -7.64 -41.76 9.68
CA ASN A 10 -7.90 -41.71 8.25
C ASN A 10 -7.48 -40.33 7.67
N ALA A 11 -6.83 -40.33 6.54
CA ALA A 11 -6.55 -39.09 5.81
C ALA A 11 -7.86 -38.50 5.29
N THR A 12 -8.11 -37.24 5.64
CA THR A 12 -9.25 -36.47 5.13
C THR A 12 -8.74 -35.20 4.49
N THR A 13 -9.42 -34.74 3.45
CA THR A 13 -9.13 -33.46 2.79
C THR A 13 -10.19 -32.45 3.17
N THR A 14 -9.76 -31.25 3.60
CA THR A 14 -10.65 -30.11 3.78
C THR A 14 -10.36 -29.07 2.73
N THR A 15 -11.40 -28.50 2.14
CA THR A 15 -11.30 -27.32 1.27
C THR A 15 -11.27 -26.07 2.14
N ASN A 16 -10.17 -25.34 2.11
CA ASN A 16 -10.02 -24.12 2.90
C ASN A 16 -10.74 -22.91 2.30
N THR A 17 -10.92 -22.91 0.98
CA THR A 17 -11.53 -21.80 0.24
C THR A 17 -12.86 -22.22 -0.34
N MET A 18 -13.91 -21.43 -0.10
CA MET A 18 -15.23 -21.63 -0.66
C MET A 18 -15.20 -21.39 -2.17
N PRO A 19 -15.75 -22.30 -3.00
CA PRO A 19 -15.87 -22.07 -4.44
C PRO A 19 -16.73 -20.85 -4.74
N ASN A 20 -16.30 -20.01 -5.68
CA ASN A 20 -17.08 -18.90 -6.19
C ASN A 20 -17.11 -18.93 -7.72
N ASN A 21 -18.23 -19.34 -8.28
CA ASN A 21 -18.43 -19.39 -9.75
C ASN A 21 -18.74 -18.01 -10.35
N GLY A 22 -18.92 -16.98 -9.52
CA GLY A 22 -19.18 -15.62 -9.96
C GLY A 22 -17.92 -14.79 -10.19
N LEU A 23 -16.72 -15.40 -10.14
CA LEU A 23 -15.48 -14.66 -10.37
C LEU A 23 -15.42 -14.13 -11.81
N ILE A 24 -15.02 -12.86 -11.91
CA ILE A 24 -14.82 -12.15 -13.17
C ILE A 24 -13.36 -11.69 -13.29
N TRP A 25 -12.97 -11.29 -14.49
CA TRP A 25 -11.65 -10.72 -14.72
C TRP A 25 -11.53 -9.32 -14.14
N GLU A 26 -10.37 -9.01 -13.60
CA GLU A 26 -10.00 -7.64 -13.21
C GLU A 26 -10.03 -6.74 -14.45
N LYS A 27 -10.53 -5.52 -14.27
CA LYS A 27 -10.65 -4.53 -15.33
C LYS A 27 -9.78 -3.32 -15.02
N THR A 28 -8.97 -2.92 -16.00
CA THR A 28 -8.14 -1.74 -15.91
C THR A 28 -8.56 -0.72 -16.95
N LEU A 29 -8.85 0.49 -16.48
CA LEU A 29 -9.02 1.68 -17.32
C LEU A 29 -7.80 2.57 -17.13
N GLN A 30 -7.13 2.94 -18.22
CA GLN A 30 -5.96 3.79 -18.18
C GLN A 30 -6.12 4.96 -19.16
N PHE A 31 -5.78 6.15 -18.68
CA PHE A 31 -5.63 7.36 -19.47
C PHE A 31 -4.18 7.83 -19.41
N ASN A 32 -3.60 8.10 -20.57
CA ASN A 32 -2.26 8.67 -20.71
C ASN A 32 -2.32 9.92 -21.57
N ALA A 33 -1.57 10.94 -21.19
CA ALA A 33 -1.35 12.14 -21.97
C ALA A 33 0.12 12.53 -21.89
N GLY A 34 0.75 12.76 -23.02
CA GLY A 34 2.16 13.12 -23.10
C GLY A 34 2.43 14.25 -24.09
N ILE A 35 3.52 14.95 -23.88
CA ILE A 35 4.03 15.98 -24.77
C ILE A 35 5.52 15.77 -24.94
N ASP A 36 5.96 15.66 -26.20
CA ASP A 36 7.36 15.61 -26.59
C ASP A 36 7.71 16.90 -27.34
N LEU A 37 8.75 17.59 -26.87
CA LEU A 37 9.23 18.83 -27.46
C LEU A 37 10.71 18.73 -27.80
N GLY A 38 11.04 19.12 -29.02
CA GLY A 38 12.41 19.33 -29.46
C GLY A 38 12.64 20.81 -29.79
N LEU A 39 13.58 21.43 -29.12
CA LEU A 39 13.89 22.85 -29.26
C LEU A 39 15.36 23.03 -29.70
N LEU A 40 15.63 24.12 -30.43
CA LEU A 40 16.96 24.49 -30.88
C LEU A 40 17.65 23.36 -31.67
N ASP A 41 17.00 22.86 -32.73
CA ASP A 41 17.47 21.72 -33.52
C ASP A 41 17.76 20.48 -32.68
N ASN A 42 16.84 20.17 -31.75
CA ASN A 42 16.93 19.06 -30.80
C ASN A 42 18.11 19.13 -29.80
N ARG A 43 18.67 20.32 -29.61
CA ARG A 43 19.65 20.53 -28.54
C ARG A 43 19.04 20.48 -27.16
N ILE A 44 17.73 20.75 -27.06
CA ILE A 44 16.94 20.55 -25.86
C ILE A 44 15.75 19.67 -26.24
N THR A 45 15.63 18.53 -25.59
CA THR A 45 14.47 17.65 -25.72
C THR A 45 13.78 17.49 -24.38
N LEU A 46 12.46 17.63 -24.38
CA LEU A 46 11.61 17.52 -23.21
C LEU A 46 10.52 16.50 -23.52
N ALA A 47 10.36 15.51 -22.66
CA ALA A 47 9.21 14.63 -22.63
C ALA A 47 8.51 14.77 -21.29
N LEU A 48 7.21 15.00 -21.32
CA LEU A 48 6.34 15.10 -20.13
C LEU A 48 5.16 14.19 -20.33
N ASP A 49 5.01 13.21 -19.43
CA ASP A 49 3.93 12.25 -19.44
C ASP A 49 3.10 12.33 -18.15
N TYR A 50 1.80 12.20 -18.30
CA TYR A 50 0.86 12.01 -17.21
C TYR A 50 0.07 10.73 -17.46
N TYR A 51 -0.10 9.93 -16.41
CA TYR A 51 -0.96 8.76 -16.47
C TYR A 51 -1.92 8.70 -15.29
N ASN A 52 -3.09 8.10 -15.54
CA ASN A 52 -4.08 7.76 -14.52
C ASN A 52 -4.67 6.39 -14.88
N LYS A 53 -4.43 5.43 -14.02
CA LYS A 53 -4.84 4.04 -14.17
C LYS A 53 -5.72 3.63 -13.01
N GLU A 54 -6.90 3.11 -13.28
CA GLU A 54 -7.81 2.57 -12.28
C GLU A 54 -8.09 1.09 -12.57
N THR A 55 -7.79 0.23 -11.59
CA THR A 55 -8.10 -1.20 -11.65
C THR A 55 -9.26 -1.48 -10.73
N ARG A 56 -10.28 -2.15 -11.26
CA ARG A 56 -11.52 -2.56 -10.57
C ARG A 56 -11.64 -4.06 -10.56
N ASP A 57 -12.57 -4.54 -9.74
CA ASP A 57 -12.87 -5.96 -9.63
C ASP A 57 -11.64 -6.78 -9.20
N LEU A 58 -10.75 -6.18 -8.38
CA LEU A 58 -9.57 -6.87 -7.84
C LEU A 58 -9.98 -8.10 -7.05
N LEU A 59 -9.22 -9.18 -7.21
CA LEU A 59 -9.44 -10.41 -6.46
C LEU A 59 -8.92 -10.29 -5.04
N PHE A 60 -9.81 -10.50 -4.08
CA PHE A 60 -9.50 -10.57 -2.66
C PHE A 60 -10.05 -11.82 -2.02
N ASP A 61 -9.29 -12.39 -1.09
CA ASP A 61 -9.77 -13.45 -0.22
C ASP A 61 -10.41 -12.84 1.03
N VAL A 62 -11.72 -12.99 1.13
CA VAL A 62 -12.51 -12.55 2.27
C VAL A 62 -12.61 -13.70 3.26
N SER A 63 -12.19 -13.45 4.52
CA SER A 63 -12.30 -14.43 5.59
C SER A 63 -13.76 -14.70 5.95
N LEU A 64 -14.10 -15.96 6.12
CA LEU A 64 -15.43 -16.39 6.48
C LEU A 64 -15.47 -16.86 7.95
N PRO A 65 -16.62 -16.73 8.63
CA PRO A 65 -16.81 -17.32 9.93
C PRO A 65 -16.61 -18.84 9.90
N ASN A 66 -15.95 -19.41 10.91
CA ASN A 66 -15.66 -20.84 10.99
C ASN A 66 -16.91 -21.73 10.92
N THR A 67 -18.08 -21.19 11.23
CA THR A 67 -19.39 -21.86 11.12
C THR A 67 -19.77 -22.24 9.69
N THR A 68 -19.15 -21.61 8.68
CA THR A 68 -19.40 -21.92 7.26
C THR A 68 -18.67 -23.18 6.78
N GLY A 69 -17.69 -23.66 7.55
CA GLY A 69 -16.81 -24.78 7.18
C GLY A 69 -15.70 -24.39 6.18
N TYR A 70 -15.59 -23.11 5.83
CA TYR A 70 -14.53 -22.56 4.97
C TYR A 70 -13.80 -21.44 5.69
N ASN A 71 -12.54 -21.24 5.37
CA ASN A 71 -11.74 -20.16 5.95
C ASN A 71 -11.90 -18.85 5.19
N SER A 72 -12.06 -18.93 3.86
CA SER A 72 -12.18 -17.76 2.99
C SER A 72 -12.99 -18.04 1.74
N VAL A 73 -13.39 -16.97 1.06
CA VAL A 73 -13.94 -16.99 -0.29
C VAL A 73 -13.19 -15.93 -1.11
N SER A 74 -12.74 -16.30 -2.31
CA SER A 74 -12.19 -15.34 -3.27
C SER A 74 -13.33 -14.61 -3.96
N THR A 75 -13.25 -13.28 -4.03
CA THR A 75 -14.29 -12.45 -4.64
C THR A 75 -13.69 -11.24 -5.33
N ASN A 76 -14.39 -10.71 -6.33
CA ASN A 76 -14.01 -9.51 -7.06
C ASN A 76 -14.51 -8.27 -6.32
N LEU A 77 -13.74 -7.84 -5.34
CA LEU A 77 -14.04 -6.66 -4.54
C LEU A 77 -12.77 -5.85 -4.41
N GLY A 78 -12.84 -4.60 -4.81
CA GLY A 78 -11.75 -3.69 -4.61
C GLY A 78 -11.44 -2.87 -5.84
N ARG A 79 -10.95 -1.67 -5.57
CA ARG A 79 -10.62 -0.69 -6.58
C ARG A 79 -9.43 0.13 -6.14
N VAL A 80 -8.43 0.21 -7.02
CA VAL A 80 -7.19 0.93 -6.76
C VAL A 80 -6.88 1.84 -7.94
N ARG A 81 -6.43 3.05 -7.62
CA ARG A 81 -5.98 4.04 -8.59
C ARG A 81 -4.48 4.23 -8.48
N PHE A 82 -3.81 4.28 -9.61
CA PHE A 82 -2.42 4.68 -9.77
C PHE A 82 -2.38 5.90 -10.69
N TYR A 83 -1.62 6.90 -10.33
CA TYR A 83 -1.45 8.10 -11.15
C TYR A 83 -0.10 8.73 -10.92
N GLY A 84 0.40 9.42 -11.92
CA GLY A 84 1.70 10.04 -11.82
C GLY A 84 2.07 10.89 -13.01
N THR A 85 3.22 11.51 -12.87
CA THR A 85 3.84 12.31 -13.93
C THR A 85 5.29 11.90 -14.07
N GLU A 86 5.76 11.87 -15.31
CA GLU A 86 7.14 11.60 -15.67
C GLU A 86 7.67 12.74 -16.53
N LEU A 87 8.84 13.24 -16.18
CA LEU A 87 9.51 14.30 -16.88
C LEU A 87 10.92 13.82 -17.26
N SER A 88 11.25 13.94 -18.52
CA SER A 88 12.59 13.69 -19.05
C SER A 88 13.05 14.93 -19.82
N LEU A 89 14.18 15.48 -19.43
CA LEU A 89 14.82 16.62 -20.06
C LEU A 89 16.25 16.25 -20.42
N SER A 90 16.59 16.39 -21.69
CA SER A 90 17.96 16.22 -22.16
C SER A 90 18.42 17.50 -22.87
N SER A 91 19.64 17.95 -22.61
CA SER A 91 20.18 19.12 -23.23
C SER A 91 21.66 18.98 -23.62
N VAL A 92 21.99 19.47 -24.80
CA VAL A 92 23.36 19.64 -25.29
C VAL A 92 23.79 21.08 -25.00
N ASN A 93 24.43 21.29 -23.85
CA ASN A 93 24.82 22.62 -23.40
C ASN A 93 25.96 23.19 -24.21
N ILE A 94 27.02 22.39 -24.40
CA ILE A 94 28.20 22.75 -25.19
C ILE A 94 28.56 21.56 -26.08
N ASP A 95 28.77 21.84 -27.34
CA ASP A 95 29.33 20.88 -28.30
C ASP A 95 30.33 21.59 -29.18
N ARG A 96 31.63 21.45 -28.84
CA ARG A 96 32.75 22.06 -29.54
C ARG A 96 33.85 21.03 -29.77
N LYS A 97 34.72 21.28 -30.74
CA LYS A 97 35.86 20.40 -31.02
C LYS A 97 36.73 20.24 -29.76
N GLY A 98 36.77 19.03 -29.23
CA GLY A 98 37.54 18.66 -28.04
C GLY A 98 36.79 18.79 -26.69
N PHE A 99 35.56 19.35 -26.66
CA PHE A 99 34.76 19.44 -25.43
C PHE A 99 33.26 19.37 -25.73
N SER A 100 32.58 18.44 -25.08
CA SER A 100 31.13 18.36 -25.15
C SER A 100 30.57 18.22 -23.75
N TRP A 101 29.48 18.96 -23.45
CA TRP A 101 28.74 18.89 -22.21
C TRP A 101 27.27 18.69 -22.49
N ARG A 102 26.73 17.58 -21.96
CA ARG A 102 25.31 17.22 -22.01
C ARG A 102 24.79 17.11 -20.60
N THR A 103 23.50 17.38 -20.42
CA THR A 103 22.78 17.21 -19.15
C THR A 103 21.51 16.44 -19.43
N ASP A 104 21.30 15.37 -18.66
CA ASP A 104 20.07 14.59 -18.66
C ASP A 104 19.46 14.68 -17.28
N PHE A 105 18.18 15.04 -17.22
CA PHE A 105 17.42 15.13 -15.99
C PHE A 105 16.12 14.34 -16.14
N THR A 106 15.87 13.45 -15.19
CA THR A 106 14.63 12.68 -15.13
C THR A 106 13.97 12.88 -13.77
N TYR A 107 12.65 13.07 -13.80
CA TYR A 107 11.84 13.16 -12.61
C TYR A 107 10.60 12.29 -12.78
N SER A 108 10.29 11.49 -11.76
CA SER A 108 9.11 10.63 -11.74
C SER A 108 8.38 10.78 -10.42
N TYR A 109 7.09 11.07 -10.50
CA TYR A 109 6.20 11.15 -9.37
C TYR A 109 5.06 10.16 -9.53
N ASN A 110 5.07 9.11 -8.72
CA ASN A 110 4.13 8.02 -8.78
C ASN A 110 3.35 7.91 -7.48
N MET A 111 2.04 7.81 -7.61
CA MET A 111 1.11 7.70 -6.49
C MET A 111 0.12 6.59 -6.71
N ASN A 112 -0.35 6.04 -5.60
CA ASN A 112 -1.50 5.14 -5.60
C ASN A 112 -2.49 5.52 -4.52
N ARG A 113 -3.73 5.10 -4.67
CA ARG A 113 -4.79 5.26 -3.69
C ARG A 113 -5.75 4.09 -3.77
N VAL A 114 -6.01 3.49 -2.64
CA VAL A 114 -7.08 2.51 -2.49
C VAL A 114 -8.41 3.25 -2.50
N LEU A 115 -9.29 2.90 -3.42
CA LEU A 115 -10.60 3.54 -3.56
C LEU A 115 -11.69 2.74 -2.85
N GLU A 116 -11.57 1.40 -2.89
CA GLU A 116 -12.59 0.49 -2.37
C GLU A 116 -11.96 -0.84 -1.97
N LEU A 117 -12.39 -1.38 -0.86
CA LEU A 117 -12.03 -2.70 -0.33
C LEU A 117 -13.30 -3.48 0.04
N PRO A 118 -13.21 -4.81 0.19
CA PRO A 118 -14.29 -5.61 0.75
C PRO A 118 -14.71 -5.09 2.12
N ASP A 119 -16.02 -5.01 2.36
CA ASP A 119 -16.54 -4.66 3.68
C ASP A 119 -16.17 -5.77 4.68
N ASN A 120 -15.44 -5.39 5.72
CA ASN A 120 -14.95 -6.29 6.75
C ASN A 120 -15.25 -5.81 8.17
N GLY A 121 -16.08 -4.77 8.31
CA GLY A 121 -16.48 -4.18 9.59
C GLY A 121 -15.38 -3.35 10.28
N ASN A 122 -14.18 -3.27 9.72
CA ASN A 122 -13.11 -2.44 10.25
C ASN A 122 -13.22 -0.99 9.75
N PRO A 123 -12.68 -0.01 10.47
CA PRO A 123 -12.62 1.36 10.00
C PRO A 123 -11.91 1.43 8.63
N ARG A 124 -12.59 2.04 7.63
CA ARG A 124 -12.14 2.14 6.23
C ARG A 124 -11.82 0.79 5.58
N ASN A 125 -12.57 -0.25 5.99
CA ASN A 125 -12.39 -1.61 5.49
C ASN A 125 -10.93 -2.10 5.53
N ARG A 126 -10.21 -1.73 6.59
CA ARG A 126 -8.78 -1.99 6.74
C ARG A 126 -8.46 -3.48 6.74
N ILE A 127 -7.48 -3.89 5.93
CA ILE A 127 -6.98 -5.26 5.81
C ILE A 127 -5.54 -5.31 6.35
N ASN A 128 -5.23 -6.34 7.14
CA ASN A 128 -3.91 -6.54 7.75
C ASN A 128 -3.42 -5.36 8.59
N GLY A 129 -4.35 -4.63 9.21
CA GLY A 129 -4.02 -3.59 10.18
C GLY A 129 -3.60 -4.16 11.53
N ILE A 130 -2.80 -3.39 12.27
CA ILE A 130 -2.42 -3.69 13.65
C ILE A 130 -3.36 -2.91 14.55
N SER A 131 -4.11 -3.62 15.40
CA SER A 131 -4.96 -2.98 16.41
C SER A 131 -4.14 -2.50 17.59
N VAL A 132 -4.42 -1.29 18.06
CA VAL A 132 -3.87 -0.72 19.29
C VAL A 132 -4.95 -0.67 20.37
N GLY A 133 -4.53 -0.54 21.62
CA GLY A 133 -5.40 -0.74 22.78
C GLY A 133 -6.60 0.21 22.91
N ASP A 134 -6.66 1.28 22.11
CA ASP A 134 -7.77 2.24 22.03
C ASP A 134 -8.81 1.91 20.94
N GLY A 135 -8.65 0.75 20.28
CA GLY A 135 -9.51 0.32 19.17
C GLY A 135 -9.12 0.92 17.81
N SER A 136 -8.13 1.79 17.75
CA SER A 136 -7.61 2.27 16.47
C SER A 136 -6.76 1.21 15.77
N GLN A 137 -6.66 1.32 14.47
CA GLN A 137 -5.85 0.43 13.64
C GLN A 137 -4.91 1.25 12.74
N PHE A 138 -3.69 0.78 12.62
CA PHE A 138 -2.71 1.35 11.68
C PHE A 138 -1.99 0.26 10.90
N GLY A 139 -1.29 0.63 9.84
CA GLY A 139 -0.65 -0.32 8.95
C GLY A 139 -1.64 -0.98 8.00
N GLY A 140 -1.19 -1.99 7.27
CA GLY A 140 -2.00 -2.68 6.28
C GLY A 140 -2.46 -1.77 5.13
N ILE A 141 -3.62 -2.11 4.58
CA ILE A 141 -4.25 -1.41 3.45
C ILE A 141 -5.63 -0.92 3.90
N ALA A 142 -5.97 0.34 3.63
CA ALA A 142 -7.27 0.91 3.96
C ALA A 142 -7.78 1.83 2.86
N GLU A 143 -9.10 1.98 2.77
CA GLU A 143 -9.73 2.89 1.82
C GLU A 143 -9.30 4.34 2.05
N GLY A 144 -9.04 5.04 0.95
CA GLY A 144 -8.56 6.41 0.95
C GLY A 144 -7.08 6.57 1.28
N GLU A 145 -6.37 5.50 1.63
CA GLU A 145 -4.95 5.51 1.91
C GLU A 145 -4.11 5.02 0.72
N ARG A 146 -2.81 5.25 0.78
CA ARG A 146 -1.85 4.68 -0.16
C ARG A 146 -1.48 3.27 0.26
N MET A 147 -1.29 2.39 -0.71
CA MET A 147 -0.63 1.12 -0.48
C MET A 147 0.87 1.31 -0.26
N GLY A 148 1.48 0.42 0.51
CA GLY A 148 2.93 0.43 0.75
C GLY A 148 3.40 1.50 1.74
N ARG A 149 2.49 2.03 2.58
CA ARG A 149 2.88 2.92 3.68
C ARG A 149 3.66 2.14 4.72
N ILE A 150 4.78 2.70 5.12
CA ILE A 150 5.59 2.18 6.23
C ILE A 150 5.14 2.88 7.51
N PHE A 151 4.89 2.09 8.54
CA PHE A 151 4.50 2.56 9.85
C PHE A 151 5.57 2.21 10.87
N GLY A 152 5.80 3.10 11.80
CA GLY A 152 6.79 2.89 12.85
C GLY A 152 6.49 3.76 14.06
N TYR A 153 7.17 3.48 15.15
CA TYR A 153 7.10 4.32 16.33
C TYR A 153 8.03 5.52 16.18
N VAL A 154 7.52 6.68 16.52
CA VAL A 154 8.32 7.91 16.62
C VAL A 154 8.75 8.05 18.07
N ALA A 155 10.06 8.06 18.34
CA ALA A 155 10.58 8.37 19.65
C ALA A 155 10.48 9.90 19.87
N GLU A 156 9.61 10.33 20.79
CA GLU A 156 9.40 11.75 21.04
C GLU A 156 10.52 12.32 21.90
N ARG A 157 10.89 11.62 22.97
CA ARG A 157 11.97 12.03 23.88
C ARG A 157 12.47 10.86 24.73
N ILE A 158 13.61 11.07 25.37
CA ILE A 158 14.11 10.20 26.43
C ILE A 158 13.50 10.69 27.76
N ILE A 159 13.00 9.76 28.57
CA ILE A 159 12.54 10.06 29.92
C ILE A 159 13.77 10.06 30.84
N GLU A 160 14.04 11.18 31.47
CA GLU A 160 15.26 11.37 32.29
C GLU A 160 14.98 11.19 33.78
N THR A 161 13.77 11.48 34.25
CA THR A 161 13.42 11.42 35.67
C THR A 161 12.41 10.31 36.00
N GLN A 162 12.40 9.89 37.27
CA GLN A 162 11.42 8.90 37.77
C GLN A 162 10.00 9.45 37.72
N GLU A 163 9.83 10.72 38.06
CA GLU A 163 8.50 11.36 38.05
C GLU A 163 7.91 11.39 36.66
N GLU A 164 8.71 11.67 35.63
CA GLU A 164 8.29 11.57 34.21
C GLU A 164 7.93 10.14 33.80
N ALA A 165 8.69 9.15 34.29
CA ALA A 165 8.41 7.75 33.99
C ALA A 165 7.08 7.29 34.59
N ASP A 166 6.80 7.74 35.84
CA ASP A 166 5.57 7.41 36.55
C ASP A 166 4.37 8.14 35.92
N ALA A 167 4.53 9.38 35.49
CA ALA A 167 3.50 10.12 34.76
C ALA A 167 3.20 9.48 33.40
N ALA A 168 4.21 9.06 32.65
CA ALA A 168 4.06 8.41 31.36
C ALA A 168 3.40 7.03 31.46
N ARG A 169 3.50 6.34 32.60
CA ARG A 169 2.86 5.03 32.83
C ARG A 169 1.34 5.14 32.81
N TYR A 170 0.79 6.27 33.19
CA TYR A 170 -0.66 6.51 33.28
C TYR A 170 -1.21 7.31 32.11
N ASP A 171 -0.36 7.73 31.17
CA ASP A 171 -0.82 8.42 29.98
C ASP A 171 -1.54 7.45 29.03
N THR A 172 -2.85 7.33 29.24
CA THR A 172 -3.75 6.54 28.39
C THR A 172 -4.04 7.23 27.05
N GLN A 173 -3.60 8.47 26.86
CA GLN A 173 -3.82 9.24 25.64
C GLN A 173 -2.70 9.09 24.62
N SER A 174 -1.57 8.55 25.00
CA SER A 174 -0.50 8.25 24.05
C SER A 174 -0.90 7.02 23.21
N ARG A 175 -1.62 7.25 22.17
CA ARG A 175 -2.01 6.37 21.05
C ARG A 175 -1.31 5.00 21.03
N GLY A 176 -1.63 4.14 22.00
CA GLY A 176 -1.20 2.74 22.03
C GLY A 176 0.26 2.49 22.44
N TYR A 177 1.01 3.48 22.88
CA TYR A 177 2.37 3.30 23.33
C TYR A 177 2.47 3.33 24.85
N ARG A 178 2.57 2.17 25.48
CA ARG A 178 3.09 2.05 26.85
C ARG A 178 4.57 1.83 26.78
N ARG A 179 5.32 2.76 27.29
CA ARG A 179 6.74 2.55 27.49
C ARG A 179 6.93 1.66 28.71
N SER A 180 7.41 0.43 28.46
CA SER A 180 7.88 -0.42 29.56
C SER A 180 9.10 0.25 30.20
N ASP A 181 9.14 0.20 31.53
CA ASP A 181 10.30 0.61 32.31
C ASP A 181 11.60 0.12 31.68
N ARG A 182 12.41 1.01 31.15
CA ARG A 182 13.82 0.76 30.97
C ARG A 182 14.54 1.54 32.04
N ARG A 183 14.74 0.84 33.14
CA ARG A 183 15.83 1.12 34.02
C ARG A 183 16.76 -0.06 34.04
N GLN A 184 17.90 0.15 33.58
CA GLN A 184 19.13 -0.39 34.10
C GLN A 184 20.19 0.68 33.96
#